data_8a0c413721cce4d135798a40e9003725
#
_entry.id   8a0c413721cce4d135798a40e9003725
#
_cell.length_a   1.000
_cell.length_b   1.000
_cell.length_c   1.000
_cell.angle_alpha   90.00
_cell.angle_beta   90.00
_cell.angle_gamma   90.00
#
_symmetry.space_group_name_H-M   'P 1'
#
loop_
_entity.id
_entity.type
_entity.pdbx_description
1 polymer ?
#
loop_
_entity_poly.entity_id
_entity_poly.type
_entity_poly.pdbx_seq_one_letter_code
_entity_poly.pdbx_strand_id
1 'polypeptide(L)'
;MCFFFRSKLAGVYVCGTSSTQSGLTVTLHKDKDGEFMLDAGALVMAHQGCCCIDEFDKMASQQQVLLEAMEQQCVSIAKGGIMASIPARTCVIAAANPVGGHYNKAKTVAENLK
;
A
#
# COMPACT_ATOMS: atom_id res chain seq x y z
N MET A 1 11.85 7.05 12.19
CA MET A 1 11.55 5.94 11.29
C MET A 1 12.08 4.56 11.73
N CYS A 2 13.14 4.47 12.53
CA CYS A 2 13.69 3.17 13.00
C CYS A 2 12.97 2.51 14.20
N PHE A 3 12.01 3.16 14.84
CA PHE A 3 11.41 2.65 16.09
C PHE A 3 10.42 1.50 15.87
N PHE A 4 9.65 1.51 14.76
CA PHE A 4 8.64 0.49 14.48
C PHE A 4 9.21 -0.87 14.09
N PHE A 5 10.41 -0.91 13.53
CA PHE A 5 11.05 -2.17 13.14
C PHE A 5 11.66 -2.97 14.31
N ARG A 6 11.67 -2.41 15.52
CA ARG A 6 12.18 -3.10 16.71
C ARG A 6 11.11 -3.85 17.51
N SER A 7 9.85 -3.59 17.26
CA SER A 7 8.75 -4.36 17.85
C SER A 7 8.52 -5.64 17.04
N LYS A 8 8.07 -6.71 17.67
CA LYS A 8 7.72 -8.01 17.03
C LYS A 8 6.54 -7.91 16.03
N LEU A 9 6.06 -6.72 15.71
CA LEU A 9 5.03 -6.44 14.72
C LEU A 9 5.66 -6.40 13.32
N ALA A 10 5.02 -7.04 12.37
CA ALA A 10 5.44 -6.99 10.96
C ALA A 10 5.42 -5.54 10.46
N GLY A 11 6.58 -4.96 10.18
CA GLY A 11 6.72 -3.62 9.62
C GLY A 11 7.18 -3.69 8.17
N VAL A 12 6.40 -3.15 7.25
CA VAL A 12 6.75 -3.07 5.83
C VAL A 12 6.92 -1.60 5.44
N TYR A 13 8.00 -1.29 4.74
CA TYR A 13 8.27 0.04 4.21
C TYR A 13 8.11 0.05 2.69
N VAL A 14 7.39 1.05 2.20
CA VAL A 14 7.06 1.23 0.79
C VAL A 14 7.40 2.66 0.37
N CYS A 15 8.07 2.83 -0.77
CA CYS A 15 8.28 4.13 -1.39
C CYS A 15 7.30 4.30 -2.56
N GLY A 16 6.55 5.40 -2.58
CA GLY A 16 5.50 5.67 -3.55
C GLY A 16 5.97 5.76 -4.99
N THR A 17 7.18 6.27 -5.21
CA THR A 17 7.76 6.40 -6.56
C THR A 17 8.18 5.07 -7.18
N SER A 18 8.56 4.09 -6.37
CA SER A 18 9.03 2.78 -6.84
C SER A 18 7.97 1.68 -6.76
N SER A 19 6.82 1.97 -6.17
CA SER A 19 5.80 0.96 -5.90
C SER A 19 4.73 0.94 -7.00
N THR A 20 4.35 -0.27 -7.39
CA THR A 20 3.21 -0.53 -8.28
C THR A 20 1.97 -0.92 -7.48
N GLN A 21 0.79 -0.84 -8.10
CA GLN A 21 -0.45 -1.30 -7.49
C GLN A 21 -0.38 -2.78 -7.05
N SER A 22 0.22 -3.62 -7.88
CA SER A 22 0.41 -5.04 -7.57
C SER A 22 1.41 -5.26 -6.44
N GLY A 23 2.45 -4.43 -6.33
CA GLY A 23 3.40 -4.47 -5.21
C GLY A 23 2.77 -4.09 -3.87
N LEU A 24 1.71 -3.30 -3.86
CA LEU A 24 0.95 -2.98 -2.64
C LEU A 24 -0.01 -4.09 -2.25
N THR A 25 -0.65 -4.72 -3.19
CA THR A 25 -1.75 -5.66 -2.95
C THR A 25 -1.30 -7.12 -3.12
N VAL A 26 -1.48 -7.66 -4.30
CA VAL A 26 -1.07 -9.03 -4.62
C VAL A 26 -0.73 -9.11 -6.11
N THR A 27 0.30 -9.84 -6.42
CA THR A 27 0.71 -10.15 -7.79
C THR A 27 0.36 -11.59 -8.12
N LEU A 28 -0.18 -11.81 -9.31
CA LEU A 28 -0.40 -13.13 -9.88
C LEU A 28 0.68 -13.39 -10.93
N HIS A 29 1.46 -14.45 -10.75
CA HIS A 29 2.41 -14.90 -11.76
C HIS A 29 2.20 -16.40 -12.07
N LYS A 30 2.69 -16.83 -13.21
CA LYS A 30 2.75 -18.24 -13.58
C LYS A 30 4.09 -18.82 -13.20
N ASP A 31 4.07 -19.94 -12.49
CA ASP A 31 5.28 -20.71 -12.23
C ASP A 31 5.71 -21.52 -13.47
N LYS A 32 6.89 -22.12 -13.40
CA LYS A 32 7.49 -22.93 -14.47
C LYS A 32 6.60 -24.11 -14.90
N ASP A 33 5.79 -24.61 -13.98
CA ASP A 33 4.86 -25.70 -14.20
C ASP A 33 3.51 -25.25 -14.78
N GLY A 34 3.36 -23.93 -15.05
CA GLY A 34 2.15 -23.33 -15.62
C GLY A 34 1.04 -23.05 -14.64
N GLU A 35 1.25 -23.30 -13.34
CA GLU A 35 0.31 -23.00 -12.29
C GLU A 35 0.35 -21.51 -11.90
N PHE A 36 -0.81 -20.97 -11.52
CA PHE A 36 -0.90 -19.60 -11.04
C PHE A 36 -0.53 -19.52 -9.56
N MET A 37 0.45 -18.70 -9.24
CA MET A 37 0.87 -18.40 -7.87
C MET A 37 0.55 -16.95 -7.50
N LEU A 38 0.18 -16.75 -6.23
CA LEU A 38 -0.11 -15.44 -5.66
C LEU A 38 1.07 -14.97 -4.81
N ASP A 39 1.66 -13.85 -5.18
CA ASP A 39 2.65 -13.17 -4.35
C ASP A 39 2.00 -12.08 -3.51
N ALA A 40 2.24 -12.13 -2.22
CA ALA A 40 1.73 -11.15 -1.28
C ALA A 40 2.43 -9.79 -1.45
N GLY A 41 1.65 -8.73 -1.65
CA GLY A 41 2.14 -7.36 -1.65
C GLY A 41 2.31 -6.79 -0.24
N ALA A 42 2.76 -5.55 -0.16
CA ALA A 42 3.14 -4.89 1.09
C ALA A 42 2.04 -4.87 2.15
N LEU A 43 0.77 -4.65 1.77
CA LEU A 43 -0.36 -4.62 2.69
C LEU A 43 -0.66 -5.99 3.30
N VAL A 44 -0.55 -7.05 2.49
CA VAL A 44 -0.76 -8.43 2.96
C VAL A 44 0.40 -8.88 3.84
N MET A 45 1.63 -8.53 3.47
CA MET A 45 2.83 -8.83 4.26
C MET A 45 2.83 -8.11 5.62
N ALA A 46 2.24 -6.92 5.69
CA ALA A 46 2.08 -6.15 6.92
C ALA A 46 0.81 -6.52 7.71
N HIS A 47 0.16 -7.63 7.40
CA HIS A 47 -1.04 -8.09 8.11
C HIS A 47 -0.80 -8.17 9.62
N GLN A 48 -1.72 -7.57 10.41
CA GLN A 48 -1.59 -7.39 11.87
C GLN A 48 -0.36 -6.56 12.30
N GLY A 49 0.19 -5.77 11.41
CA GLY A 49 1.34 -4.92 11.64
C GLY A 49 1.16 -3.51 11.09
N CYS A 50 2.24 -2.92 10.59
CA CYS A 50 2.28 -1.55 10.10
C CYS A 50 2.92 -1.48 8.71
N CYS A 51 2.27 -0.77 7.79
CA CYS A 51 2.81 -0.41 6.49
C CYS A 51 3.14 1.09 6.48
N CYS A 52 4.43 1.42 6.35
CA CYS A 52 4.89 2.80 6.23
C CYS A 52 5.09 3.14 4.76
N ILE A 53 4.35 4.14 4.27
CA ILE A 53 4.39 4.59 2.88
C ILE A 53 5.02 5.97 2.83
N ASP A 54 6.14 6.10 2.13
CA ASP A 54 6.77 7.38 1.85
C ASP A 54 6.38 7.90 0.46
N GLU A 55 6.43 9.20 0.26
CA GLU A 55 6.06 9.85 -1.01
C GLU A 55 4.65 9.49 -1.49
N PHE A 56 3.69 9.45 -0.56
CA PHE A 56 2.29 9.10 -0.85
C PHE A 56 1.65 10.01 -1.90
N ASP A 57 2.10 11.27 -1.99
CA ASP A 57 1.67 12.24 -3.00
C ASP A 57 1.97 11.80 -4.45
N LYS A 58 2.93 10.90 -4.64
CA LYS A 58 3.27 10.32 -5.95
C LYS A 58 2.43 9.09 -6.34
N MET A 59 1.60 8.60 -5.43
CA MET A 59 0.81 7.38 -5.58
C MET A 59 -0.64 7.62 -6.02
N ALA A 60 -0.92 8.64 -6.83
CA ALA A 60 -2.30 9.02 -7.19
C ALA A 60 -3.14 7.86 -7.77
N SER A 61 -2.54 6.99 -8.58
CA SER A 61 -3.23 5.83 -9.18
C SER A 61 -3.45 4.67 -8.20
N GLN A 62 -2.71 4.62 -7.08
CA GLN A 62 -2.79 3.56 -6.08
C GLN A 62 -3.65 3.96 -4.87
N GLN A 63 -3.99 5.24 -4.71
CA GLN A 63 -4.75 5.74 -3.56
C GLN A 63 -6.09 5.03 -3.39
N GLN A 64 -6.83 4.84 -4.50
CA GLN A 64 -8.13 4.18 -4.46
C GLN A 64 -8.06 2.74 -3.93
N VAL A 65 -7.08 1.99 -4.39
CA VAL A 65 -6.87 0.59 -3.96
C VAL A 65 -6.45 0.53 -2.49
N LEU A 66 -5.62 1.49 -2.05
CA LEU A 66 -5.21 1.59 -0.67
C LEU A 66 -6.40 1.90 0.25
N LEU A 67 -7.25 2.86 -0.14
CA LEU A 67 -8.47 3.20 0.60
C LEU A 67 -9.41 2.00 0.71
N GLU A 68 -9.65 1.28 -0.39
CA GLU A 68 -10.47 0.08 -0.38
C GLU A 68 -9.92 -1.00 0.57
N ALA A 69 -8.62 -1.25 0.52
CA ALA A 69 -7.95 -2.21 1.40
C ALA A 69 -8.05 -1.80 2.88
N MET A 70 -7.94 -0.50 3.18
CA MET A 70 -8.09 0.03 4.54
C MET A 70 -9.52 -0.07 5.06
N GLU A 71 -10.53 0.25 4.23
CA GLU A 71 -11.94 0.20 4.59
C GLU A 71 -12.42 -1.24 4.79
N GLN A 72 -12.09 -2.12 3.86
CA GLN A 72 -12.54 -3.52 3.87
C GLN A 72 -11.64 -4.44 4.69
N GLN A 73 -10.44 -3.99 5.07
CA GLN A 73 -9.41 -4.77 5.76
C GLN A 73 -9.03 -6.07 5.03
N CYS A 74 -9.22 -6.08 3.71
CA CYS A 74 -8.87 -7.18 2.82
C CYS A 74 -8.48 -6.65 1.44
N VAL A 75 -7.74 -7.45 0.70
CA VAL A 75 -7.39 -7.21 -0.70
C VAL A 75 -8.12 -8.22 -1.56
N SER A 76 -8.97 -7.73 -2.45
CA SER A 76 -9.72 -8.56 -3.40
C SER A 76 -8.94 -8.70 -4.70
N ILE A 77 -8.85 -9.93 -5.20
CA ILE A 77 -8.19 -10.27 -6.46
C ILE A 77 -9.21 -10.91 -7.38
N ALA A 78 -9.35 -10.35 -8.58
CA ALA A 78 -10.11 -10.95 -9.67
C ALA A 78 -9.21 -10.93 -10.92
N LYS A 79 -8.39 -11.95 -11.10
CA LYS A 79 -7.44 -12.04 -12.20
C LYS A 79 -7.21 -13.48 -12.62
N GLY A 80 -7.14 -13.74 -13.94
CA GLY A 80 -6.85 -15.07 -14.49
C GLY A 80 -7.88 -16.15 -14.13
N GLY A 81 -9.15 -15.77 -13.90
CA GLY A 81 -10.20 -16.70 -13.45
C GLY A 81 -10.18 -17.03 -11.96
N ILE A 82 -9.23 -16.46 -11.22
CA ILE A 82 -9.13 -16.64 -9.76
C ILE A 82 -9.81 -15.43 -9.10
N MET A 83 -10.76 -15.71 -8.20
CA MET A 83 -11.35 -14.73 -7.29
C MET A 83 -10.98 -15.10 -5.87
N ALA A 84 -10.21 -14.23 -5.21
CA ALA A 84 -9.79 -14.45 -3.84
C ALA A 84 -9.87 -13.13 -3.05
N SER A 85 -10.20 -13.23 -1.76
CA SER A 85 -10.12 -12.13 -0.81
C SER A 85 -9.14 -12.50 0.28
N ILE A 86 -8.06 -11.72 0.40
CA ILE A 86 -6.98 -11.99 1.34
C ILE A 86 -7.04 -10.95 2.46
N PRO A 87 -7.09 -11.35 3.73
CA PRO A 87 -7.14 -10.40 4.84
C PRO A 87 -5.85 -9.55 4.89
N ALA A 88 -6.02 -8.24 4.99
CA ALA A 88 -4.95 -7.25 5.08
C ALA A 88 -5.29 -6.20 6.16
N ARG A 89 -5.43 -6.66 7.41
CA ARG A 89 -5.65 -5.80 8.58
C ARG A 89 -4.34 -5.14 8.96
N THR A 90 -4.06 -3.98 8.35
CA THR A 90 -2.77 -3.31 8.43
C THR A 90 -2.98 -1.87 8.88
N CYS A 91 -2.17 -1.42 9.84
CA CYS A 91 -2.05 0.00 10.15
C CYS A 91 -1.22 0.68 9.05
N VAL A 92 -1.78 1.70 8.40
CA VAL A 92 -1.07 2.44 7.36
C VAL A 92 -0.63 3.79 7.91
N ILE A 93 0.66 4.09 7.77
CA ILE A 93 1.26 5.39 8.09
C ILE A 93 1.84 5.93 6.78
N ALA A 94 1.29 7.04 6.29
CA ALA A 94 1.74 7.66 5.04
C ALA A 94 2.41 9.00 5.30
N ALA A 95 3.51 9.26 4.60
CA ALA A 95 4.17 10.54 4.54
C ALA A 95 4.01 11.14 3.13
N ALA A 96 3.64 12.42 3.06
CA ALA A 96 3.45 13.14 1.81
C ALA A 96 4.09 14.52 1.89
N ASN A 97 4.59 15.02 0.77
CA ASN A 97 5.09 16.37 0.65
C ASN A 97 3.99 17.29 0.12
N PRO A 98 3.94 18.55 0.58
CA PRO A 98 3.00 19.53 0.04
C PRO A 98 3.32 19.86 -1.41
N VAL A 99 2.28 20.20 -2.17
CA VAL A 99 2.42 20.65 -3.57
C VAL A 99 3.32 21.90 -3.66
N GLY A 100 4.33 21.83 -4.53
CA GLY A 100 5.31 22.91 -4.69
C GLY A 100 6.40 22.96 -3.61
N GLY A 101 6.46 21.96 -2.72
CA GLY A 101 7.49 21.84 -1.68
C GLY A 101 7.30 22.76 -0.46
N HIS A 102 6.25 23.59 -0.43
CA HIS A 102 5.96 24.50 0.66
C HIS A 102 4.50 24.42 1.11
N TYR A 103 4.29 24.28 2.42
CA TYR A 103 2.95 24.32 2.99
C TYR A 103 2.39 25.75 2.95
N ASN A 104 1.30 25.96 2.21
CA ASN A 104 0.62 27.24 2.13
C ASN A 104 -0.46 27.34 3.22
N LYS A 105 -0.24 28.23 4.19
CA LYS A 105 -1.17 28.45 5.32
C LYS A 105 -2.54 29.03 4.92
N ALA A 106 -2.64 29.63 3.71
CA ALA A 106 -3.89 30.16 3.19
C ALA A 106 -4.78 29.10 2.50
N LYS A 107 -4.26 27.90 2.31
CA LYS A 107 -4.96 26.76 1.69
C LYS A 107 -5.32 25.70 2.72
N THR A 108 -6.34 24.93 2.43
CA THR A 108 -6.70 23.76 3.25
C THR A 108 -5.63 22.66 3.14
N VAL A 109 -5.66 21.69 4.07
CA VAL A 109 -4.75 20.54 4.05
C VAL A 109 -4.90 19.76 2.73
N ALA A 110 -6.15 19.55 2.29
CA ALA A 110 -6.43 18.83 1.04
C ALA A 110 -5.87 19.55 -0.20
N GLU A 111 -5.86 20.87 -0.24
CA GLU A 111 -5.31 21.66 -1.34
C GLU A 111 -3.77 21.73 -1.30
N ASN A 112 -3.15 21.51 -0.15
CA ASN A 112 -1.70 21.43 -0.01
C ASN A 112 -1.14 20.04 -0.39
N LEU A 113 -1.97 19.00 -0.36
CA LEU A 113 -1.58 17.61 -0.61
C LEU A 113 -2.05 17.04 -1.97
N LYS A 114 -2.66 17.89 -2.81
CA LYS A 114 -3.17 17.47 -4.14
C LYS A 114 -2.08 17.31 -5.17
#